data_6401c2711401584e71f6642b5f971b3d
#
_entry.id   6401c2711401584e71f6642b5f971b3d
#
_cell.length_a   1.000
_cell.length_b   1.000
_cell.length_c   1.000
_cell.angle_alpha   90.00
_cell.angle_beta   90.00
_cell.angle_gamma   90.00
#
_symmetry.space_group_name_H-M   'P 1'
#
loop_
_entity.id
_entity.type
_entity.pdbx_description
1 polymer ?
#
loop_
_entity_poly.entity_id
_entity_poly.type
_entity_poly.pdbx_seq_one_letter_code
_entity_poly.pdbx_strand_id
1 'polypeptide(L)'
;MEELSGKVAVVTGGAAGIGRGIVGALLDEGCRVVIADIEAPVLTETVAQLAERGDVRGVVTDVSDPASIAALAQQVYDEFGSCHILWNNAGVTSGGGGNPWEQEPNDWRWCFGVNVFGTANGVLEFVPRMIAGGEPGVVVTTSSGDGGIAPVPYASVYASSKAAISCFTEALAHQFVAQKTKLRAAVFYPSGGLLETGLWEAQRNRPAELARVHPRPPAPGTTFAEFKAALAAAGRPTDTVDLDELGRFAVQGVKDGKFVISHGLDRAGALLHARADAIALGELPPSALDGLA
;
A
#
# COMPACT_ATOMS: atom_id res chain seq x y z
N MET A 1 17.01 8.24 -5.31
CA MET A 1 17.79 7.20 -6.01
C MET A 1 17.45 7.39 -7.48
N GLU A 2 18.25 8.16 -8.20
CA GLU A 2 17.95 8.57 -9.57
C GLU A 2 18.10 7.42 -10.57
N GLU A 3 19.08 6.55 -10.35
CA GLU A 3 19.35 5.38 -11.20
C GLU A 3 18.85 4.11 -10.51
N LEU A 4 17.98 3.38 -11.18
CA LEU A 4 17.37 2.14 -10.69
C LEU A 4 17.85 0.89 -11.44
N SER A 5 18.53 1.04 -12.57
CA SER A 5 19.02 -0.08 -13.37
C SER A 5 19.89 -1.02 -12.54
N GLY A 6 19.64 -2.32 -12.64
CA GLY A 6 20.30 -3.37 -11.88
C GLY A 6 19.96 -3.44 -10.38
N LYS A 7 19.15 -2.54 -9.85
CA LYS A 7 18.69 -2.59 -8.45
C LYS A 7 17.69 -3.73 -8.23
N VAL A 8 17.73 -4.30 -7.03
CA VAL A 8 16.80 -5.36 -6.61
C VAL A 8 15.63 -4.71 -5.88
N ALA A 9 14.43 -4.98 -6.33
CA ALA A 9 13.19 -4.51 -5.74
C ALA A 9 12.31 -5.68 -5.29
N VAL A 10 11.71 -5.54 -4.11
CA VAL A 10 10.68 -6.45 -3.60
C VAL A 10 9.38 -5.67 -3.51
N VAL A 11 8.30 -6.21 -4.11
CA VAL A 11 6.96 -5.58 -4.07
C VAL A 11 5.97 -6.57 -3.50
N THR A 12 5.43 -6.28 -2.31
CA THR A 12 4.38 -7.10 -1.71
C THR A 12 3.01 -6.75 -2.29
N GLY A 13 2.15 -7.76 -2.50
CA GLY A 13 0.88 -7.57 -3.22
C GLY A 13 1.12 -7.12 -4.67
N GLY A 14 2.19 -7.62 -5.28
CA GLY A 14 2.66 -7.17 -6.60
C GLY A 14 2.05 -7.93 -7.79
N ALA A 15 1.22 -8.95 -7.55
CA ALA A 15 0.65 -9.75 -8.63
C ALA A 15 -0.55 -9.07 -9.32
N ALA A 16 -1.17 -8.09 -8.70
CA ALA A 16 -2.37 -7.44 -9.26
C ALA A 16 -2.43 -5.94 -8.91
N GLY A 17 -3.37 -5.26 -9.54
CA GLY A 17 -3.73 -3.89 -9.20
C GLY A 17 -2.56 -2.91 -9.25
N ILE A 18 -2.48 -2.02 -8.27
CA ILE A 18 -1.42 -1.00 -8.15
C ILE A 18 -0.04 -1.66 -8.05
N GLY A 19 0.08 -2.76 -7.29
CA GLY A 19 1.34 -3.48 -7.14
C GLY A 19 1.90 -3.96 -8.48
N ARG A 20 1.04 -4.51 -9.35
CA ARG A 20 1.46 -4.94 -10.70
C ARG A 20 1.92 -3.77 -11.56
N GLY A 21 1.22 -2.63 -11.49
CA GLY A 21 1.66 -1.41 -12.19
C GLY A 21 3.03 -0.92 -11.69
N ILE A 22 3.28 -0.97 -10.38
CA ILE A 22 4.59 -0.63 -9.78
C ILE A 22 5.66 -1.61 -10.25
N VAL A 23 5.39 -2.92 -10.24
CA VAL A 23 6.32 -3.95 -10.74
C VAL A 23 6.69 -3.68 -12.19
N GLY A 24 5.69 -3.42 -13.06
CA GLY A 24 5.93 -3.09 -14.46
C GLY A 24 6.83 -1.87 -14.61
N ALA A 25 6.56 -0.80 -13.88
CA ALA A 25 7.38 0.42 -13.93
C ALA A 25 8.82 0.20 -13.42
N LEU A 26 9.03 -0.62 -12.40
CA LEU A 26 10.36 -0.96 -11.92
C LEU A 26 11.15 -1.81 -12.92
N LEU A 27 10.48 -2.73 -13.63
CA LEU A 27 11.10 -3.50 -14.71
C LEU A 27 11.52 -2.60 -15.87
N ASP A 28 10.68 -1.63 -16.27
CA ASP A 28 11.00 -0.66 -17.32
C ASP A 28 12.22 0.22 -16.95
N GLU A 29 12.46 0.45 -15.66
CA GLU A 29 13.66 1.13 -15.16
C GLU A 29 14.88 0.19 -15.02
N GLY A 30 14.75 -1.07 -15.46
CA GLY A 30 15.85 -2.05 -15.43
C GLY A 30 16.11 -2.68 -14.06
N CYS A 31 15.17 -2.61 -13.14
CA CYS A 31 15.26 -3.32 -11.85
C CYS A 31 15.12 -4.84 -12.07
N ARG A 32 15.71 -5.60 -11.14
CA ARG A 32 15.35 -7.01 -10.91
C ARG A 32 14.26 -7.03 -9.84
N VAL A 33 13.10 -7.59 -10.17
CA VAL A 33 11.92 -7.47 -9.30
C VAL A 33 11.48 -8.81 -8.75
N VAL A 34 11.28 -8.88 -7.43
CA VAL A 34 10.62 -10.01 -6.76
C VAL A 34 9.21 -9.59 -6.37
N ILE A 35 8.23 -10.25 -6.94
CA ILE A 35 6.81 -10.12 -6.60
C ILE A 35 6.53 -11.06 -5.44
N ALA A 36 6.08 -10.52 -4.31
CA ALA A 36 5.61 -11.28 -3.17
C ALA A 36 4.08 -11.17 -3.08
N ASP A 37 3.35 -12.27 -3.25
CA ASP A 37 1.90 -12.26 -3.24
C ASP A 37 1.33 -13.56 -2.65
N ILE A 38 0.15 -13.47 -2.02
CA ILE A 38 -0.51 -14.64 -1.43
C ILE A 38 -1.27 -15.47 -2.47
N GLU A 39 -1.64 -14.87 -3.61
CA GLU A 39 -2.45 -15.49 -4.65
C GLU A 39 -1.57 -16.24 -5.69
N ALA A 40 -1.13 -17.44 -5.38
CA ALA A 40 -0.21 -18.21 -6.21
C ALA A 40 -0.59 -18.31 -7.71
N PRO A 41 -1.86 -18.56 -8.11
CA PRO A 41 -2.23 -18.59 -9.53
C PRO A 41 -2.03 -17.25 -10.23
N VAL A 42 -2.47 -16.14 -9.61
CA VAL A 42 -2.34 -14.78 -10.16
C VAL A 42 -0.87 -14.38 -10.23
N LEU A 43 -0.09 -14.73 -9.21
CA LEU A 43 1.35 -14.50 -9.17
C LEU A 43 2.06 -15.20 -10.32
N THR A 44 1.75 -16.47 -10.57
CA THR A 44 2.35 -17.24 -11.66
C THR A 44 2.04 -16.63 -13.03
N GLU A 45 0.79 -16.24 -13.25
CA GLU A 45 0.36 -15.60 -14.48
C GLU A 45 1.05 -14.24 -14.67
N THR A 46 1.10 -13.41 -13.64
CA THR A 46 1.72 -12.08 -13.70
C THR A 46 3.21 -12.16 -13.96
N VAL A 47 3.92 -13.09 -13.33
CA VAL A 47 5.35 -13.32 -13.63
C VAL A 47 5.55 -13.69 -15.10
N ALA A 48 4.74 -14.61 -15.62
CA ALA A 48 4.82 -14.99 -17.03
C ALA A 48 4.57 -13.82 -17.99
N GLN A 49 3.57 -12.98 -17.70
CA GLN A 49 3.23 -11.79 -18.50
C GLN A 49 4.33 -10.72 -18.46
N LEU A 50 5.01 -10.56 -17.34
CA LEU A 50 6.02 -9.51 -17.15
C LEU A 50 7.45 -9.98 -17.48
N ALA A 51 7.68 -11.28 -17.72
CA ALA A 51 9.00 -11.84 -17.98
C ALA A 51 9.68 -11.24 -19.25
N GLU A 52 8.90 -10.78 -20.23
CA GLU A 52 9.44 -10.13 -21.42
C GLU A 52 9.92 -8.69 -21.15
N ARG A 53 9.48 -8.07 -20.02
CA ARG A 53 9.87 -6.71 -19.63
C ARG A 53 11.17 -6.66 -18.82
N GLY A 54 11.60 -7.77 -18.24
CA GLY A 54 12.82 -7.81 -17.45
C GLY A 54 12.93 -9.00 -16.49
N ASP A 55 13.91 -8.92 -15.58
CA ASP A 55 14.18 -9.98 -14.61
C ASP A 55 13.17 -9.93 -13.46
N VAL A 56 12.15 -10.78 -13.52
CA VAL A 56 11.06 -10.87 -12.55
C VAL A 56 10.95 -12.28 -11.94
N ARG A 57 10.73 -12.34 -10.63
CA ARG A 57 10.51 -13.58 -9.86
C ARG A 57 9.21 -13.45 -9.05
N GLY A 58 8.58 -14.58 -8.78
CA GLY A 58 7.41 -14.65 -7.91
C GLY A 58 7.69 -15.50 -6.68
N VAL A 59 7.32 -15.04 -5.51
CA VAL A 59 7.38 -15.79 -4.24
C VAL A 59 6.02 -15.72 -3.55
N VAL A 60 5.40 -16.87 -3.32
CA VAL A 60 4.13 -16.94 -2.58
C VAL A 60 4.39 -16.53 -1.15
N THR A 61 3.72 -15.47 -0.71
CA THR A 61 4.02 -14.83 0.59
C THR A 61 2.74 -14.31 1.24
N ASP A 62 2.50 -14.73 2.48
CA ASP A 62 1.55 -14.08 3.37
C ASP A 62 2.31 -13.04 4.21
N VAL A 63 2.06 -11.76 3.97
CA VAL A 63 2.75 -10.67 4.70
C VAL A 63 2.37 -10.63 6.17
N SER A 64 1.21 -11.16 6.55
CA SER A 64 0.76 -11.23 7.95
C SER A 64 1.49 -12.29 8.79
N ASP A 65 2.15 -13.27 8.12
CA ASP A 65 2.96 -14.29 8.75
C ASP A 65 4.45 -13.88 8.77
N PRO A 66 5.03 -13.62 9.95
CA PRO A 66 6.45 -13.28 10.07
C PRO A 66 7.38 -14.34 9.47
N ALA A 67 7.03 -15.64 9.58
CA ALA A 67 7.86 -16.70 9.03
C ALA A 67 7.87 -16.70 7.50
N SER A 68 6.73 -16.37 6.88
CA SER A 68 6.62 -16.22 5.43
C SER A 68 7.47 -15.05 4.90
N ILE A 69 7.47 -13.91 5.61
CA ILE A 69 8.32 -12.75 5.25
C ILE A 69 9.81 -13.05 5.47
N ALA A 70 10.16 -13.75 6.56
CA ALA A 70 11.55 -14.17 6.80
C ALA A 70 12.07 -15.08 5.67
N ALA A 71 11.24 -16.05 5.22
CA ALA A 71 11.58 -16.92 4.09
C ALA A 71 11.73 -16.12 2.78
N LEU A 72 10.83 -15.17 2.50
CA LEU A 72 10.96 -14.26 1.36
C LEU A 72 12.28 -13.49 1.40
N ALA A 73 12.60 -12.87 2.55
CA ALA A 73 13.83 -12.11 2.70
C ALA A 73 15.06 -13.01 2.49
N GLN A 74 15.08 -14.22 3.07
CA GLN A 74 16.16 -15.16 2.88
C GLN A 74 16.34 -15.52 1.39
N GLN A 75 15.26 -15.85 0.69
CA GLN A 75 15.33 -16.18 -0.74
C GLN A 75 15.86 -15.02 -1.58
N VAL A 76 15.40 -13.77 -1.32
CA VAL A 76 15.90 -12.58 -2.03
C VAL A 76 17.39 -12.38 -1.83
N TYR A 77 17.89 -12.54 -0.59
CA TYR A 77 19.32 -12.35 -0.31
C TYR A 77 20.17 -13.51 -0.81
N ASP A 78 19.66 -14.75 -0.81
CA ASP A 78 20.37 -15.91 -1.38
C ASP A 78 20.51 -15.78 -2.91
N GLU A 79 19.47 -15.26 -3.61
CA GLU A 79 19.47 -15.14 -5.07
C GLU A 79 20.20 -13.89 -5.56
N PHE A 80 19.99 -12.75 -4.89
CA PHE A 80 20.45 -11.44 -5.40
C PHE A 80 21.52 -10.79 -4.52
N GLY A 81 21.74 -11.26 -3.29
CA GLY A 81 22.70 -10.71 -2.34
C GLY A 81 22.30 -9.37 -1.73
N SER A 82 21.24 -8.73 -2.21
CA SER A 82 20.82 -7.38 -1.79
C SER A 82 19.35 -7.13 -2.05
N CYS A 83 18.79 -6.16 -1.31
CA CYS A 83 17.50 -5.51 -1.61
C CYS A 83 17.71 -3.99 -1.53
N HIS A 84 17.33 -3.27 -2.58
CA HIS A 84 17.50 -1.82 -2.67
C HIS A 84 16.17 -1.08 -2.53
N ILE A 85 15.08 -1.71 -2.95
CA ILE A 85 13.73 -1.15 -2.89
C ILE A 85 12.83 -2.18 -2.22
N LEU A 86 12.36 -1.88 -1.02
CA LEU A 86 11.30 -2.62 -0.37
C LEU A 86 10.00 -1.83 -0.54
N TRP A 87 9.05 -2.36 -1.32
CA TRP A 87 7.75 -1.74 -1.49
C TRP A 87 6.68 -2.54 -0.75
N ASN A 88 6.32 -2.08 0.43
CA ASN A 88 5.21 -2.62 1.21
C ASN A 88 3.89 -2.11 0.62
N ASN A 89 3.31 -2.90 -0.30
CA ASN A 89 2.09 -2.53 -1.02
C ASN A 89 0.90 -3.44 -0.70
N ALA A 90 1.13 -4.67 -0.25
CA ALA A 90 0.04 -5.57 0.13
C ALA A 90 -0.95 -4.90 1.09
N GLY A 91 -2.23 -5.07 0.83
CA GLY A 91 -3.26 -4.46 1.67
C GLY A 91 -4.65 -5.00 1.38
N VAL A 92 -5.50 -4.95 2.40
CA VAL A 92 -6.89 -5.39 2.35
C VAL A 92 -7.80 -4.36 3.01
N THR A 93 -9.10 -4.38 2.66
CA THR A 93 -10.14 -3.70 3.44
C THR A 93 -10.68 -4.63 4.51
N SER A 94 -11.44 -4.09 5.48
CA SER A 94 -12.08 -4.91 6.53
C SER A 94 -13.30 -5.72 6.05
N GLY A 95 -13.65 -5.64 4.76
CA GLY A 95 -14.78 -6.39 4.19
C GLY A 95 -16.11 -5.65 4.18
N GLY A 96 -16.05 -4.41 3.90
CA GLY A 96 -17.19 -3.52 3.76
C GLY A 96 -17.20 -2.40 4.79
N GLY A 97 -17.84 -1.33 4.41
CA GLY A 97 -18.03 -0.17 5.27
C GLY A 97 -18.98 -0.47 6.44
N GLY A 98 -19.32 0.55 7.18
CA GLY A 98 -20.29 0.49 8.26
C GLY A 98 -19.82 1.24 9.50
N ASN A 99 -20.71 1.31 10.47
CA ASN A 99 -20.41 2.01 11.71
C ASN A 99 -19.27 1.33 12.49
N PRO A 100 -18.41 2.07 13.17
CA PRO A 100 -17.31 1.50 13.95
C PRO A 100 -17.76 0.47 14.99
N TRP A 101 -18.90 0.68 15.62
CA TRP A 101 -19.46 -0.23 16.63
C TRP A 101 -20.12 -1.50 16.07
N GLU A 102 -20.19 -1.62 14.74
CA GLU A 102 -20.69 -2.81 14.05
C GLU A 102 -19.54 -3.67 13.52
N GLN A 103 -18.29 -3.22 13.64
CA GLN A 103 -17.12 -3.99 13.25
C GLN A 103 -16.84 -5.09 14.31
N GLU A 104 -16.42 -6.25 13.84
CA GLU A 104 -16.05 -7.36 14.73
C GLU A 104 -14.54 -7.38 15.02
N PRO A 105 -14.10 -8.00 16.14
CA PRO A 105 -12.67 -8.12 16.42
C PRO A 105 -11.86 -8.75 15.28
N ASN A 106 -12.45 -9.67 14.53
CA ASN A 106 -11.78 -10.33 13.39
C ASN A 106 -11.59 -9.38 12.20
N ASP A 107 -12.44 -8.36 12.02
CA ASP A 107 -12.24 -7.32 10.99
C ASP A 107 -10.96 -6.53 11.27
N TRP A 108 -10.74 -6.16 12.53
CA TRP A 108 -9.55 -5.45 12.99
C TRP A 108 -8.31 -6.34 12.88
N ARG A 109 -8.38 -7.59 13.40
CA ARG A 109 -7.24 -8.52 13.37
C ARG A 109 -6.75 -8.77 11.95
N TRP A 110 -7.68 -9.03 11.03
CA TRP A 110 -7.30 -9.29 9.64
C TRP A 110 -6.73 -8.06 8.95
N CYS A 111 -7.45 -6.93 8.98
CA CYS A 111 -7.02 -5.72 8.29
C CYS A 111 -5.69 -5.19 8.85
N PHE A 112 -5.52 -5.16 10.17
CA PHE A 112 -4.26 -4.76 10.80
C PHE A 112 -3.17 -5.81 10.59
N GLY A 113 -3.51 -7.10 10.61
CA GLY A 113 -2.58 -8.18 10.31
C GLY A 113 -1.88 -7.99 8.97
N VAL A 114 -2.65 -7.72 7.93
CA VAL A 114 -2.09 -7.48 6.59
C VAL A 114 -1.48 -6.08 6.46
N ASN A 115 -2.25 -5.03 6.73
CA ASN A 115 -1.85 -3.66 6.38
C ASN A 115 -0.75 -3.14 7.30
N VAL A 116 -0.86 -3.39 8.62
CA VAL A 116 0.06 -2.82 9.62
C VAL A 116 1.18 -3.79 9.95
N PHE A 117 0.82 -4.99 10.42
CA PHE A 117 1.84 -5.97 10.80
C PHE A 117 2.58 -6.50 9.58
N GLY A 118 1.93 -6.67 8.41
CA GLY A 118 2.61 -7.02 7.17
C GLY A 118 3.67 -6.01 6.75
N THR A 119 3.35 -4.70 6.85
CA THR A 119 4.34 -3.63 6.63
C THR A 119 5.48 -3.68 7.66
N ALA A 120 5.15 -3.89 8.94
CA ALA A 120 6.16 -4.00 9.99
C ALA A 120 7.07 -5.22 9.80
N ASN A 121 6.51 -6.39 9.45
CA ASN A 121 7.27 -7.60 9.17
C ASN A 121 8.27 -7.39 8.02
N GLY A 122 7.83 -6.73 6.93
CA GLY A 122 8.73 -6.35 5.84
C GLY A 122 9.90 -5.49 6.33
N VAL A 123 9.63 -4.47 7.15
CA VAL A 123 10.66 -3.61 7.71
C VAL A 123 11.60 -4.39 8.64
N LEU A 124 11.07 -5.25 9.51
CA LEU A 124 11.85 -6.05 10.46
C LEU A 124 12.83 -6.99 9.77
N GLU A 125 12.43 -7.61 8.66
CA GLU A 125 13.25 -8.59 7.97
C GLU A 125 14.21 -7.97 6.94
N PHE A 126 13.79 -6.94 6.22
CA PHE A 126 14.60 -6.36 5.15
C PHE A 126 15.51 -5.22 5.62
N VAL A 127 15.03 -4.30 6.46
CA VAL A 127 15.80 -3.09 6.80
C VAL A 127 17.12 -3.37 7.47
N PRO A 128 17.23 -4.28 8.47
CA PRO A 128 18.53 -4.61 9.05
C PRO A 128 19.54 -5.13 8.02
N ARG A 129 19.06 -5.96 7.07
CA ARG A 129 19.90 -6.51 5.99
C ARG A 129 20.31 -5.43 4.99
N MET A 130 19.37 -4.51 4.64
CA MET A 130 19.66 -3.34 3.77
C MET A 130 20.71 -2.41 4.42
N ILE A 131 20.62 -2.16 5.73
CA ILE A 131 21.60 -1.35 6.47
C ILE A 131 22.96 -2.05 6.47
N ALA A 132 23.00 -3.35 6.75
CA ALA A 132 24.23 -4.14 6.76
C ALA A 132 24.92 -4.19 5.38
N GLY A 133 24.14 -4.20 4.29
CA GLY A 133 24.64 -4.12 2.92
C GLY A 133 25.30 -2.78 2.59
N GLY A 134 24.96 -1.71 3.31
CA GLY A 134 25.59 -0.40 3.19
C GLY A 134 25.37 0.33 1.87
N GLU A 135 24.44 -0.15 1.03
CA GLU A 135 24.06 0.49 -0.22
C GLU A 135 22.90 1.48 -0.04
N PRO A 136 22.77 2.49 -0.93
CA PRO A 136 21.58 3.33 -0.96
C PRO A 136 20.32 2.51 -1.25
N GLY A 137 19.26 2.75 -0.47
CA GLY A 137 18.01 2.04 -0.63
C GLY A 137 16.80 2.88 -0.21
N VAL A 138 15.60 2.37 -0.52
CA VAL A 138 14.34 3.00 -0.14
C VAL A 138 13.32 1.96 0.32
N VAL A 139 12.62 2.29 1.41
CA VAL A 139 11.43 1.58 1.86
C VAL A 139 10.23 2.44 1.51
N VAL A 140 9.34 1.90 0.68
CA VAL A 140 8.10 2.57 0.28
C VAL A 140 6.92 1.86 0.89
N THR A 141 5.98 2.62 1.44
CA THR A 141 4.73 2.08 1.99
C THR A 141 3.54 2.62 1.20
N THR A 142 2.74 1.75 0.62
CA THR A 142 1.46 2.12 0.00
C THR A 142 0.40 2.31 1.08
N SER A 143 0.14 3.56 1.41
CA SER A 143 -0.94 3.94 2.32
C SER A 143 -2.21 4.30 1.53
N SER A 144 -2.99 5.24 2.01
CA SER A 144 -4.19 5.81 1.37
C SER A 144 -4.41 7.22 1.89
N GLY A 145 -5.00 8.08 1.07
CA GLY A 145 -5.56 9.35 1.55
C GLY A 145 -6.57 9.11 2.66
N ASP A 146 -7.31 7.99 2.58
CA ASP A 146 -8.22 7.51 3.60
C ASP A 146 -7.46 7.04 4.84
N GLY A 147 -7.43 7.84 5.86
CA GLY A 147 -6.68 7.62 7.10
C GLY A 147 -5.30 8.28 7.11
N GLY A 148 -4.52 8.21 6.03
CA GLY A 148 -3.20 8.83 5.98
C GLY A 148 -3.25 10.36 5.91
N ILE A 149 -4.24 10.92 5.26
CA ILE A 149 -4.49 12.38 5.18
C ILE A 149 -5.63 12.79 6.12
N ALA A 150 -6.77 12.07 6.05
CA ALA A 150 -7.93 12.36 6.88
C ALA A 150 -8.75 11.09 7.17
N PRO A 151 -9.51 11.07 8.28
CA PRO A 151 -10.39 9.95 8.56
C PRO A 151 -11.52 9.86 7.53
N VAL A 152 -11.99 8.66 7.27
CA VAL A 152 -13.15 8.39 6.41
C VAL A 152 -14.26 7.78 7.26
N PRO A 153 -15.43 8.41 7.39
CA PRO A 153 -16.60 7.79 7.99
C PRO A 153 -16.92 6.46 7.29
N TYR A 154 -17.43 5.50 8.06
CA TYR A 154 -17.79 4.15 7.61
C TYR A 154 -16.64 3.23 7.14
N ALA A 155 -15.40 3.71 7.12
CA ALA A 155 -14.20 2.91 6.80
C ALA A 155 -13.19 2.86 7.95
N SER A 156 -13.66 2.87 9.20
CA SER A 156 -12.85 3.09 10.41
C SER A 156 -11.67 2.13 10.54
N VAL A 157 -11.87 0.82 10.29
CA VAL A 157 -10.80 -0.18 10.41
C VAL A 157 -9.72 0.06 9.36
N TYR A 158 -10.12 0.20 8.09
CA TYR A 158 -9.18 0.46 6.99
C TYR A 158 -8.45 1.79 7.18
N ALA A 159 -9.19 2.88 7.41
CA ALA A 159 -8.59 4.21 7.59
C ALA A 159 -7.62 4.24 8.77
N SER A 160 -7.97 3.60 9.91
CA SER A 160 -7.05 3.48 11.05
C SER A 160 -5.78 2.72 10.70
N SER A 161 -5.88 1.63 9.92
CA SER A 161 -4.70 0.87 9.48
C SER A 161 -3.79 1.71 8.58
N LYS A 162 -4.37 2.52 7.68
CA LYS A 162 -3.63 3.39 6.76
C LYS A 162 -3.01 4.60 7.48
N ALA A 163 -3.69 5.15 8.49
CA ALA A 163 -3.11 6.15 9.38
C ALA A 163 -1.89 5.60 10.14
N ALA A 164 -2.01 4.37 10.68
CA ALA A 164 -0.93 3.73 11.42
C ALA A 164 0.34 3.55 10.57
N ILE A 165 0.21 3.04 9.34
CA ILE A 165 1.39 2.83 8.47
C ILE A 165 1.94 4.14 7.91
N SER A 166 1.14 5.19 7.76
CA SER A 166 1.62 6.53 7.39
C SER A 166 2.52 7.10 8.49
N CYS A 167 2.04 7.10 9.74
CA CYS A 167 2.82 7.51 10.91
C CYS A 167 4.08 6.64 11.09
N PHE A 168 3.96 5.32 10.93
CA PHE A 168 5.11 4.41 11.02
C PHE A 168 6.17 4.72 9.96
N THR A 169 5.79 5.00 8.72
CA THR A 169 6.72 5.33 7.63
C THR A 169 7.43 6.66 7.88
N GLU A 170 6.72 7.65 8.44
CA GLU A 170 7.30 8.93 8.84
C GLU A 170 8.34 8.74 9.95
N ALA A 171 8.00 7.98 11.00
CA ALA A 171 8.94 7.64 12.08
C ALA A 171 10.17 6.91 11.54
N LEU A 172 10.00 5.96 10.61
CA LEU A 172 11.07 5.24 9.96
C LEU A 172 12.01 6.18 9.18
N ALA A 173 11.45 7.15 8.45
CA ALA A 173 12.23 8.14 7.72
C ALA A 173 13.10 8.97 8.67
N HIS A 174 12.52 9.48 9.76
CA HIS A 174 13.27 10.21 10.79
C HIS A 174 14.37 9.35 11.45
N GLN A 175 14.10 8.05 11.67
CA GLN A 175 15.08 7.13 12.25
C GLN A 175 16.26 6.91 11.30
N PHE A 176 16.02 6.75 9.99
CA PHE A 176 17.09 6.64 9.00
C PHE A 176 18.01 7.87 8.98
N VAL A 177 17.43 9.07 9.07
CA VAL A 177 18.18 10.33 9.18
C VAL A 177 18.97 10.38 10.48
N ALA A 178 18.36 10.07 11.62
CA ALA A 178 19.02 10.11 12.94
C ALA A 178 20.21 9.16 13.02
N GLN A 179 20.09 7.97 12.41
CA GLN A 179 21.16 6.97 12.37
C GLN A 179 22.14 7.14 11.20
N LYS A 180 21.94 8.16 10.37
CA LYS A 180 22.78 8.45 9.19
C LYS A 180 22.94 7.23 8.27
N THR A 181 21.89 6.44 8.10
CA THR A 181 21.89 5.34 7.14
C THR A 181 21.86 5.89 5.71
N LYS A 182 22.15 5.04 4.73
CA LYS A 182 21.97 5.38 3.31
C LYS A 182 20.54 5.08 2.81
N LEU A 183 19.64 4.68 3.72
CA LEU A 183 18.27 4.37 3.40
C LEU A 183 17.39 5.61 3.50
N ARG A 184 16.30 5.59 2.72
CA ARG A 184 15.21 6.55 2.78
C ARG A 184 13.90 5.78 3.00
N ALA A 185 12.89 6.47 3.51
CA ALA A 185 11.52 5.98 3.47
C ALA A 185 10.66 6.93 2.63
N ALA A 186 9.58 6.40 2.06
CA ALA A 186 8.58 7.17 1.34
C ALA A 186 7.19 6.57 1.58
N VAL A 187 6.17 7.43 1.61
CA VAL A 187 4.77 7.02 1.66
C VAL A 187 4.10 7.34 0.31
N PHE A 188 3.44 6.35 -0.24
CA PHE A 188 2.66 6.50 -1.45
C PHE A 188 1.16 6.52 -1.11
N TYR A 189 0.47 7.59 -1.50
CA TYR A 189 -0.98 7.72 -1.44
C TYR A 189 -1.53 7.63 -2.87
N PRO A 190 -2.00 6.43 -3.30
CA PRO A 190 -2.59 6.27 -4.62
C PRO A 190 -3.78 7.22 -4.81
N SER A 191 -3.80 7.93 -5.92
CA SER A 191 -4.74 9.03 -6.17
C SER A 191 -4.84 9.36 -7.66
N GLY A 192 -5.70 10.29 -8.02
CA GLY A 192 -5.88 10.75 -9.41
C GLY A 192 -7.22 10.33 -10.01
N GLY A 193 -8.04 9.56 -9.29
CA GLY A 193 -9.35 9.08 -9.73
C GLY A 193 -9.74 7.79 -9.02
N LEU A 194 -10.72 7.07 -9.57
CA LEU A 194 -11.16 5.79 -9.03
C LEU A 194 -10.16 4.69 -9.35
N LEU A 195 -9.88 3.84 -8.37
CA LEU A 195 -8.92 2.74 -8.47
C LEU A 195 -9.66 1.41 -8.57
N GLU A 196 -9.68 0.83 -9.77
CA GLU A 196 -10.24 -0.49 -10.01
C GLU A 196 -9.18 -1.56 -9.67
N THR A 197 -9.22 -2.07 -8.45
CA THR A 197 -8.23 -3.01 -7.93
C THR A 197 -8.91 -4.18 -7.23
N GLY A 198 -8.17 -5.27 -7.01
CA GLY A 198 -8.63 -6.41 -6.21
C GLY A 198 -8.94 -6.09 -4.74
N LEU A 199 -8.71 -4.86 -4.29
CA LEU A 199 -9.05 -4.39 -2.96
C LEU A 199 -10.56 -4.43 -2.69
N TRP A 200 -11.39 -4.23 -3.72
CA TRP A 200 -12.85 -4.32 -3.65
C TRP A 200 -13.33 -5.74 -3.33
N GLU A 201 -12.54 -6.74 -3.69
CA GLU A 201 -12.82 -8.16 -3.48
C GLU A 201 -11.85 -8.80 -2.48
N ALA A 202 -11.23 -8.00 -1.61
CA ALA A 202 -10.19 -8.46 -0.68
C ALA A 202 -10.64 -9.65 0.19
N GLN A 203 -11.96 -9.77 0.45
CA GLN A 203 -12.53 -10.84 1.26
C GLN A 203 -12.22 -12.27 0.76
N ARG A 204 -11.90 -12.44 -0.54
CA ARG A 204 -11.50 -13.74 -1.11
C ARG A 204 -10.24 -14.32 -0.44
N ASN A 205 -9.39 -13.44 0.09
CA ASN A 205 -8.14 -13.80 0.78
C ASN A 205 -8.26 -13.81 2.31
N ARG A 206 -9.48 -13.64 2.84
CA ARG A 206 -9.68 -13.62 4.29
C ARG A 206 -9.57 -15.03 4.86
N PRO A 207 -8.65 -15.29 5.81
CA PRO A 207 -8.50 -16.61 6.44
C PRO A 207 -9.78 -17.04 7.15
N ALA A 208 -10.09 -18.32 7.10
CA ALA A 208 -11.32 -18.88 7.70
C ALA A 208 -11.40 -18.63 9.21
N GLU A 209 -10.27 -18.68 9.91
CA GLU A 209 -10.17 -18.43 11.36
C GLU A 209 -10.44 -16.95 11.73
N LEU A 210 -10.31 -16.05 10.76
CA LEU A 210 -10.64 -14.63 10.91
C LEU A 210 -11.99 -14.26 10.26
N ALA A 211 -12.79 -15.25 9.85
CA ALA A 211 -14.15 -15.02 9.36
C ALA A 211 -14.98 -14.25 10.40
N ARG A 212 -15.96 -13.49 9.92
CA ARG A 212 -16.93 -12.82 10.81
C ARG A 212 -17.80 -13.87 11.49
N VAL A 213 -18.05 -13.67 12.78
CA VAL A 213 -18.98 -14.49 13.55
C VAL A 213 -20.43 -14.20 13.11
N HIS A 214 -20.73 -12.94 12.79
CA HIS A 214 -22.02 -12.50 12.26
C HIS A 214 -21.84 -11.96 10.84
N PRO A 215 -21.99 -12.82 9.81
CA PRO A 215 -21.88 -12.40 8.42
C PRO A 215 -22.86 -11.27 8.11
N ARG A 216 -22.41 -10.29 7.36
CA ARG A 216 -23.29 -9.23 6.84
C ARG A 216 -23.62 -9.51 5.40
N PRO A 217 -24.85 -9.19 4.97
CA PRO A 217 -25.13 -9.12 3.53
C PRO A 217 -24.22 -8.05 2.91
N PRO A 218 -23.80 -8.22 1.65
CA PRO A 218 -23.10 -7.16 0.93
C PRO A 218 -23.89 -5.85 1.02
N ALA A 219 -23.24 -4.78 1.47
CA ALA A 219 -23.86 -3.46 1.45
C ALA A 219 -23.93 -2.94 0.01
N PRO A 220 -24.90 -2.12 -0.38
CA PRO A 220 -24.88 -1.45 -1.68
C PRO A 220 -23.55 -0.67 -1.85
N GLY A 221 -22.94 -0.77 -3.04
CA GLY A 221 -21.65 -0.11 -3.32
C GLY A 221 -20.42 -0.86 -2.81
N THR A 222 -20.54 -2.16 -2.52
CA THR A 222 -19.40 -3.00 -2.11
C THR A 222 -18.54 -3.46 -3.27
N THR A 223 -19.05 -3.48 -4.48
CA THR A 223 -18.25 -3.73 -5.68
C THR A 223 -17.80 -2.41 -6.31
N PHE A 224 -16.70 -2.45 -7.07
CA PHE A 224 -16.25 -1.27 -7.82
C PHE A 224 -17.31 -0.71 -8.75
N ALA A 225 -18.02 -1.59 -9.48
CA ALA A 225 -19.07 -1.21 -10.41
C ALA A 225 -20.25 -0.50 -9.71
N GLU A 226 -20.71 -1.04 -8.57
CA GLU A 226 -21.80 -0.44 -7.78
C GLU A 226 -21.36 0.92 -7.19
N PHE A 227 -20.14 1.01 -6.67
CA PHE A 227 -19.58 2.26 -6.16
C PHE A 227 -19.49 3.34 -7.24
N LYS A 228 -18.96 2.97 -8.41
CA LYS A 228 -18.87 3.86 -9.58
C LYS A 228 -20.26 4.33 -10.03
N ALA A 229 -21.25 3.43 -10.08
CA ALA A 229 -22.63 3.78 -10.42
C ALA A 229 -23.28 4.72 -9.39
N ALA A 230 -23.01 4.52 -8.10
CA ALA A 230 -23.51 5.40 -7.05
C ALA A 230 -22.91 6.81 -7.15
N LEU A 231 -21.62 6.93 -7.46
CA LEU A 231 -20.97 8.23 -7.70
C LEU A 231 -21.57 8.93 -8.93
N ALA A 232 -21.78 8.20 -10.04
CA ALA A 232 -22.41 8.74 -11.25
C ALA A 232 -23.82 9.25 -10.96
N ALA A 233 -24.62 8.50 -10.20
CA ALA A 233 -25.95 8.91 -9.78
C ALA A 233 -25.95 10.17 -8.89
N ALA A 234 -24.88 10.37 -8.13
CA ALA A 234 -24.67 11.55 -7.32
C ALA A 234 -24.02 12.73 -8.10
N GLY A 235 -23.85 12.61 -9.43
CA GLY A 235 -23.21 13.65 -10.27
C GLY A 235 -21.73 13.86 -9.99
N ARG A 236 -21.04 12.86 -9.43
CA ARG A 236 -19.59 12.93 -9.08
C ARG A 236 -18.72 12.35 -10.20
N PRO A 237 -17.45 12.79 -10.30
CA PRO A 237 -16.49 12.24 -11.25
C PRO A 237 -16.32 10.72 -11.07
N THR A 238 -16.26 10.01 -12.19
CA THR A 238 -16.12 8.54 -12.23
C THR A 238 -14.93 8.08 -13.07
N ASP A 239 -14.00 8.98 -13.33
CA ASP A 239 -12.79 8.68 -14.08
C ASP A 239 -11.94 7.64 -13.34
N THR A 240 -11.54 6.62 -14.07
CA THR A 240 -10.72 5.51 -13.55
C THR A 240 -9.26 5.79 -13.88
N VAL A 241 -8.39 5.53 -12.92
CA VAL A 241 -6.94 5.67 -13.10
C VAL A 241 -6.39 4.46 -13.86
N ASP A 242 -5.53 4.71 -14.85
CA ASP A 242 -4.67 3.68 -15.41
C ASP A 242 -3.61 3.29 -14.36
N LEU A 243 -3.63 2.01 -13.95
CA LEU A 243 -2.77 1.52 -12.87
C LEU A 243 -1.30 1.40 -13.29
N ASP A 244 -1.01 1.22 -14.58
CA ASP A 244 0.35 1.22 -15.11
C ASP A 244 0.92 2.65 -15.14
N GLU A 245 0.11 3.66 -15.48
CA GLU A 245 0.49 5.07 -15.36
C GLU A 245 0.71 5.48 -13.91
N LEU A 246 -0.15 5.01 -13.02
CA LEU A 246 -0.01 5.24 -11.58
C LEU A 246 1.28 4.61 -11.04
N GLY A 247 1.62 3.41 -11.50
CA GLY A 247 2.88 2.74 -11.19
C GLY A 247 4.10 3.55 -11.64
N ARG A 248 4.10 4.03 -12.88
CA ARG A 248 5.16 4.91 -13.42
C ARG A 248 5.30 6.20 -12.60
N PHE A 249 4.18 6.84 -12.28
CA PHE A 249 4.16 8.03 -11.41
C PHE A 249 4.78 7.75 -10.02
N ALA A 250 4.42 6.62 -9.43
CA ALA A 250 4.91 6.24 -8.11
C ALA A 250 6.43 5.96 -8.12
N VAL A 251 6.93 5.24 -9.12
CA VAL A 251 8.36 4.96 -9.30
C VAL A 251 9.13 6.24 -9.61
N GLN A 252 8.58 7.16 -10.41
CA GLN A 252 9.20 8.48 -10.64
C GLN A 252 9.32 9.28 -9.33
N GLY A 253 8.31 9.24 -8.46
CA GLY A 253 8.39 9.87 -7.14
C GLY A 253 9.52 9.32 -6.28
N VAL A 254 9.79 8.01 -6.36
CA VAL A 254 10.95 7.38 -5.69
C VAL A 254 12.27 7.89 -6.30
N LYS A 255 12.38 8.00 -7.62
CA LYS A 255 13.57 8.54 -8.31
C LYS A 255 13.83 9.99 -7.91
N ASP A 256 12.78 10.82 -7.85
CA ASP A 256 12.83 12.22 -7.43
C ASP A 256 13.17 12.42 -5.94
N GLY A 257 13.25 11.36 -5.16
CA GLY A 257 13.57 11.45 -3.75
C GLY A 257 12.43 11.96 -2.86
N LYS A 258 11.20 11.94 -3.32
CA LYS A 258 10.04 12.43 -2.56
C LYS A 258 9.77 11.53 -1.36
N PHE A 259 9.41 12.13 -0.22
CA PHE A 259 8.89 11.39 0.93
C PHE A 259 7.39 11.09 0.74
N VAL A 260 6.60 12.06 0.32
CA VAL A 260 5.17 11.87 -0.01
C VAL A 260 5.03 11.79 -1.53
N ILE A 261 4.45 10.69 -2.00
CA ILE A 261 4.17 10.44 -3.41
C ILE A 261 2.66 10.38 -3.57
N SER A 262 2.07 11.39 -4.22
CA SER A 262 0.63 11.47 -4.48
C SER A 262 0.34 12.53 -5.55
N HIS A 263 -0.76 12.35 -6.29
CA HIS A 263 -1.36 13.45 -7.05
C HIS A 263 -2.18 14.36 -6.11
N GLY A 264 -2.40 15.62 -6.51
CA GLY A 264 -3.30 16.51 -5.79
C GLY A 264 -2.83 16.87 -4.38
N LEU A 265 -1.51 17.03 -4.17
CA LEU A 265 -0.94 17.40 -2.87
C LEU A 265 -1.45 18.76 -2.37
N ASP A 266 -1.82 19.70 -3.26
CA ASP A 266 -2.41 20.98 -2.87
C ASP A 266 -3.74 20.80 -2.13
N ARG A 267 -4.60 19.91 -2.65
CA ARG A 267 -5.86 19.54 -2.00
C ARG A 267 -5.64 18.83 -0.66
N ALA A 268 -4.72 17.88 -0.62
CA ALA A 268 -4.33 17.19 0.61
C ALA A 268 -3.78 18.21 1.64
N GLY A 269 -2.96 19.15 1.20
CA GLY A 269 -2.42 20.23 2.03
C GLY A 269 -3.51 21.12 2.64
N ALA A 270 -4.50 21.53 1.85
CA ALA A 270 -5.61 22.32 2.35
C ALA A 270 -6.41 21.59 3.44
N LEU A 271 -6.67 20.28 3.24
CA LEU A 271 -7.36 19.45 4.24
C LEU A 271 -6.53 19.28 5.52
N LEU A 272 -5.21 19.09 5.39
CA LEU A 272 -4.31 18.97 6.53
C LEU A 272 -4.22 20.29 7.33
N HIS A 273 -4.21 21.45 6.68
CA HIS A 273 -4.27 22.74 7.36
C HIS A 273 -5.58 22.89 8.13
N ALA A 274 -6.73 22.61 7.51
CA ALA A 274 -8.02 22.66 8.18
C ALA A 274 -8.09 21.71 9.39
N ARG A 275 -7.49 20.52 9.28
CA ARG A 275 -7.37 19.58 10.42
C ARG A 275 -6.51 20.15 11.54
N ALA A 276 -5.37 20.74 11.21
CA ALA A 276 -4.47 21.32 12.20
C ALA A 276 -5.14 22.50 12.94
N ASP A 277 -5.84 23.36 12.23
CA ASP A 277 -6.58 24.48 12.79
C ASP A 277 -7.69 24.00 13.74
N ALA A 278 -8.50 23.03 13.34
CA ALA A 278 -9.55 22.46 14.18
C ALA A 278 -8.97 21.82 15.45
N ILE A 279 -7.88 21.05 15.35
CA ILE A 279 -7.18 20.46 16.50
C ILE A 279 -6.69 21.54 17.46
N ALA A 280 -6.10 22.63 16.94
CA ALA A 280 -5.60 23.74 17.76
C ALA A 280 -6.72 24.45 18.52
N LEU A 281 -7.94 24.47 17.99
CA LEU A 281 -9.13 25.04 18.60
C LEU A 281 -9.88 24.03 19.53
N GLY A 282 -9.47 22.76 19.54
CA GLY A 282 -10.19 21.70 20.28
C GLY A 282 -11.49 21.27 19.60
N GLU A 283 -11.62 21.53 18.30
CA GLU A 283 -12.81 21.19 17.50
C GLU A 283 -12.64 19.85 16.77
N LEU A 284 -13.76 19.30 16.29
CA LEU A 284 -13.74 18.08 15.47
C LEU A 284 -13.07 18.38 14.12
N PRO A 285 -11.93 17.72 13.79
CA PRO A 285 -11.30 17.91 12.50
C PRO A 285 -12.16 17.42 11.33
N PRO A 286 -12.01 18.02 10.13
CA PRO A 286 -12.73 17.57 8.95
C PRO A 286 -12.35 16.14 8.56
N SER A 287 -13.31 15.43 7.96
CA SER A 287 -13.12 14.14 7.33
C SER A 287 -12.69 14.25 5.87
N ALA A 288 -12.25 13.15 5.28
CA ALA A 288 -11.94 13.11 3.85
C ALA A 288 -13.16 13.38 2.96
N LEU A 289 -14.38 13.20 3.48
CA LEU A 289 -15.62 13.46 2.74
C LEU A 289 -15.99 14.95 2.72
N ASP A 290 -15.58 15.75 3.70
CA ASP A 290 -15.94 17.17 3.81
C ASP A 290 -15.29 18.02 2.69
N GLY A 291 -14.19 17.57 2.13
CA GLY A 291 -13.55 18.18 0.96
C GLY A 291 -14.10 17.70 -0.39
N LEU A 292 -15.15 16.87 -0.38
CA LEU A 292 -15.79 16.31 -1.58
C LEU A 292 -17.14 16.98 -1.90
N ALA A 293 -17.58 17.95 -1.09
CA ALA A 293 -18.79 18.73 -1.32
C ALA A 293 -18.55 19.88 -2.32
#